data_47f14e3f0dd420da49e68f5e2124d7ca
#
_entry.id   47f14e3f0dd420da49e68f5e2124d7ca
#
_cell.length_a   1.000
_cell.length_b   1.000
_cell.length_c   1.000
_cell.angle_alpha   90.00
_cell.angle_beta   90.00
_cell.angle_gamma   90.00
#
_symmetry.space_group_name_H-M   'P 1'
#
loop_
_entity.id
_entity.type
_entity.pdbx_description
1 polymer ?
#
loop_
_entity_poly.entity_id
_entity_poly.type
_entity_poly.pdbx_seq_one_letter_code
_entity_poly.pdbx_strand_id
1 'polypeptide(L)'
;STRALSSAASDVYKRQSGVCIPTLDFFFYMRKNFSTPLSDEECQRFIHFCQMLIYRINLPQDSFRRKSIMQLLRVFYWDLYVAYKRNPKAAELVKYTRKEKLLFDFFCLVIEFHTVSRDVAFYAQKMCVSAKHLTMVITDMSGRSAKDWIIEYSILEIKALLQDSNLEIKEVASRTNFQSNSVMTRFFREHTGMTPSDYRERIFIQMDHDL
;
A
#
# COMPACT_ATOMS: atom_id res chain seq x y z
N SER A 1 20.23 -7.26 -22.28
CA SER A 1 19.57 -5.96 -22.36
C SER A 1 18.38 -5.81 -21.43
N THR A 2 17.56 -6.85 -21.23
CA THR A 2 16.38 -6.86 -20.34
C THR A 2 16.70 -6.79 -18.83
N ARG A 3 17.85 -7.25 -18.39
CA ARG A 3 18.29 -7.14 -16.99
C ARG A 3 18.62 -5.70 -16.57
N ALA A 4 19.17 -4.90 -17.47
CA ALA A 4 19.51 -3.50 -17.21
C ALA A 4 18.26 -2.61 -17.08
N LEU A 5 17.21 -2.88 -17.85
CA LEU A 5 15.95 -2.14 -17.79
C LEU A 5 15.16 -2.45 -16.50
N SER A 6 15.18 -3.71 -16.01
CA SER A 6 14.56 -4.10 -14.73
C SER A 6 15.28 -3.47 -13.53
N SER A 7 16.62 -3.36 -13.57
CA SER A 7 17.40 -2.68 -12.53
C SER A 7 17.16 -1.18 -12.56
N ALA A 8 17.18 -0.54 -13.73
CA ALA A 8 16.95 0.89 -13.87
C ALA A 8 15.52 1.30 -13.45
N ALA A 9 14.50 0.52 -13.79
CA ALA A 9 13.13 0.77 -13.34
C ALA A 9 13.01 0.67 -11.82
N SER A 10 13.67 -0.32 -11.18
CA SER A 10 13.75 -0.44 -9.73
C SER A 10 14.46 0.74 -9.06
N ASP A 11 15.50 1.27 -9.68
CA ASP A 11 16.30 2.37 -9.14
C ASP A 11 15.62 3.74 -9.34
N VAL A 12 14.90 3.93 -10.42
CA VAL A 12 14.04 5.11 -10.64
C VAL A 12 12.87 5.12 -9.65
N TYR A 13 12.28 3.95 -9.38
CA TYR A 13 11.23 3.77 -8.39
C TYR A 13 11.68 4.17 -6.98
N LYS A 14 12.88 3.78 -6.57
CA LYS A 14 13.48 4.14 -5.27
C LYS A 14 13.68 5.64 -5.06
N ARG A 15 13.83 6.42 -6.15
CA ARG A 15 14.10 7.85 -6.10
C ARG A 15 12.88 8.76 -6.11
N GLN A 16 11.78 8.33 -6.73
CA GLN A 16 10.63 9.23 -6.98
C GLN A 16 9.50 9.12 -5.97
N SER A 17 9.28 7.96 -5.35
CA SER A 17 8.07 7.76 -4.53
C SER A 17 8.20 8.21 -3.07
N GLY A 18 9.40 8.47 -2.56
CA GLY A 18 9.61 8.75 -1.12
C GLY A 18 9.09 7.63 -0.20
N VAL A 19 8.45 6.61 -0.77
CA VAL A 19 8.03 5.36 -0.12
C VAL A 19 9.14 4.35 -0.38
N CYS A 20 10.12 4.30 0.49
CA CYS A 20 11.09 3.23 0.45
C CYS A 20 10.36 1.93 0.85
N ILE A 21 9.89 1.20 -0.14
CA ILE A 21 9.45 -0.18 0.06
C ILE A 21 10.73 -0.97 0.34
N PRO A 22 10.82 -1.68 1.45
CA PRO A 22 11.96 -2.53 1.73
C PRO A 22 12.19 -3.50 0.60
N THR A 23 13.42 -3.92 0.49
CA THR A 23 13.84 -4.83 -0.57
C THR A 23 12.94 -6.06 -0.62
N LEU A 24 12.79 -6.62 -1.80
CA LEU A 24 12.09 -7.87 -2.08
C LEU A 24 12.46 -8.97 -1.05
N ASP A 25 13.76 -9.05 -0.71
CA ASP A 25 14.29 -10.02 0.24
C ASP A 25 13.68 -9.83 1.63
N PHE A 26 13.57 -8.59 2.10
CA PHE A 26 12.96 -8.29 3.41
C PHE A 26 11.47 -8.61 3.43
N PHE A 27 10.73 -8.29 2.36
CA PHE A 27 9.31 -8.66 2.26
C PHE A 27 9.10 -10.16 2.39
N PHE A 28 9.88 -10.97 1.66
CA PHE A 28 9.78 -12.43 1.75
C PHE A 28 10.32 -12.99 3.05
N TYR A 29 11.35 -12.38 3.62
CA TYR A 29 11.83 -12.73 4.96
C TYR A 29 10.70 -12.58 5.98
N MET A 30 10.05 -11.43 6.05
CA MET A 30 8.94 -11.17 6.96
C MET A 30 7.75 -12.10 6.74
N ARG A 31 7.45 -12.44 5.48
CA ARG A 31 6.37 -13.36 5.15
C ARG A 31 6.66 -14.81 5.55
N LYS A 32 7.90 -15.25 5.48
CA LYS A 32 8.31 -16.64 5.76
C LYS A 32 8.76 -16.85 7.21
N ASN A 33 9.16 -15.81 7.90
CA ASN A 33 9.67 -15.87 9.25
C ASN A 33 8.80 -15.05 10.19
N PHE A 34 7.94 -15.74 10.94
CA PHE A 34 7.04 -15.09 11.93
C PHE A 34 7.77 -14.69 13.21
N SER A 35 9.02 -15.09 13.40
CA SER A 35 9.84 -14.70 14.52
C SER A 35 11.20 -14.19 14.04
N THR A 36 11.59 -13.01 14.52
CA THR A 36 12.92 -12.44 14.30
C THR A 36 13.58 -12.29 15.67
N PRO A 37 14.78 -12.82 15.88
CA PRO A 37 15.50 -12.59 17.11
C PRO A 37 15.84 -11.10 17.23
N LEU A 38 15.46 -10.51 18.35
CA LEU A 38 15.72 -9.13 18.69
C LEU A 38 16.63 -9.09 19.92
N SER A 39 17.51 -8.11 19.99
CA SER A 39 18.22 -7.81 21.23
C SER A 39 17.27 -7.16 22.25
N ASP A 40 17.65 -7.18 23.54
CA ASP A 40 16.85 -6.54 24.59
C ASP A 40 16.62 -5.06 24.30
N GLU A 41 17.61 -4.37 23.78
CA GLU A 41 17.50 -2.96 23.37
C GLU A 41 16.49 -2.76 22.21
N GLU A 42 16.51 -3.67 21.23
CA GLU A 42 15.54 -3.65 20.12
C GLU A 42 14.12 -3.95 20.62
N CYS A 43 13.96 -4.92 21.53
CA CYS A 43 12.69 -5.21 22.18
C CYS A 43 12.12 -3.98 22.90
N GLN A 44 12.94 -3.27 23.68
CA GLN A 44 12.51 -2.06 24.38
C GLN A 44 12.09 -0.97 23.41
N ARG A 45 12.83 -0.75 22.32
CA ARG A 45 12.43 0.21 21.27
C ARG A 45 11.09 -0.14 20.66
N PHE A 46 10.84 -1.40 20.35
CA PHE A 46 9.55 -1.84 19.77
C PHE A 46 8.40 -1.70 20.76
N ILE A 47 8.62 -1.97 22.05
CA ILE A 47 7.61 -1.74 23.10
C ILE A 47 7.25 -0.24 23.16
N HIS A 48 8.23 0.63 23.22
CA HIS A 48 8.00 2.09 23.24
C HIS A 48 7.28 2.57 21.97
N PHE A 49 7.64 2.01 20.81
CA PHE A 49 6.96 2.30 19.56
C PHE A 49 5.47 1.90 19.62
N CYS A 50 5.17 0.68 20.09
CA CYS A 50 3.80 0.21 20.24
C CYS A 50 2.99 1.10 21.21
N GLN A 51 3.58 1.51 22.32
CA GLN A 51 2.96 2.43 23.26
C GLN A 51 2.62 3.79 22.61
N MET A 52 3.57 4.35 21.86
CA MET A 52 3.38 5.60 21.12
C MET A 52 2.30 5.46 20.03
N LEU A 53 2.25 4.33 19.33
CA LEU A 53 1.24 4.05 18.33
C LEU A 53 -0.15 3.92 18.95
N ILE A 54 -0.29 3.18 20.05
CA ILE A 54 -1.54 3.04 20.81
C ILE A 54 -2.02 4.40 21.31
N TYR A 55 -1.12 5.21 21.88
CA TYR A 55 -1.45 6.56 22.30
C TYR A 55 -2.01 7.40 21.14
N ARG A 56 -1.37 7.38 19.96
CA ARG A 56 -1.83 8.11 18.78
C ARG A 56 -3.17 7.62 18.23
N ILE A 57 -3.42 6.32 18.27
CA ILE A 57 -4.71 5.73 17.84
C ILE A 57 -5.86 6.20 18.73
N ASN A 58 -5.60 6.37 20.02
CA ASN A 58 -6.61 6.77 21.01
C ASN A 58 -6.81 8.30 21.12
N LEU A 59 -6.03 9.12 20.42
CA LEU A 59 -6.28 10.55 20.36
C LEU A 59 -7.53 10.85 19.51
N PRO A 60 -8.24 11.97 19.79
CA PRO A 60 -9.34 12.44 18.95
C PRO A 60 -8.94 12.50 17.47
N GLN A 61 -9.90 12.29 16.58
CA GLN A 61 -9.65 12.33 15.15
C GLN A 61 -9.37 13.76 14.71
N ASP A 62 -8.16 13.99 14.20
CA ASP A 62 -7.76 15.21 13.52
C ASP A 62 -7.16 14.89 12.14
N SER A 63 -6.99 15.91 11.30
CA SER A 63 -6.44 15.77 9.95
C SER A 63 -4.98 15.27 9.93
N PHE A 64 -4.27 15.37 11.06
CA PHE A 64 -2.86 14.97 11.21
C PHE A 64 -2.68 13.59 11.80
N ARG A 65 -3.69 13.05 12.55
CA ARG A 65 -3.60 11.75 13.22
C ARG A 65 -3.22 10.63 12.25
N ARG A 66 -3.92 10.52 11.13
CA ARG A 66 -3.60 9.50 10.10
C ARG A 66 -2.19 9.68 9.56
N LYS A 67 -1.80 10.92 9.24
CA LYS A 67 -0.46 11.22 8.71
C LYS A 67 0.61 10.83 9.73
N SER A 68 0.43 11.17 11.00
CA SER A 68 1.40 10.84 12.06
C SER A 68 1.51 9.33 12.30
N ILE A 69 0.39 8.59 12.31
CA ILE A 69 0.39 7.12 12.42
C ILE A 69 1.15 6.49 11.25
N MET A 70 0.92 6.94 10.03
CA MET A 70 1.62 6.43 8.84
C MET A 70 3.13 6.69 8.90
N GLN A 71 3.57 7.84 9.43
CA GLN A 71 5.00 8.11 9.60
C GLN A 71 5.61 7.24 10.70
N LEU A 72 4.91 7.02 11.81
CA LEU A 72 5.35 6.10 12.85
C LEU A 72 5.51 4.67 12.30
N LEU A 73 4.53 4.17 11.55
CA LEU A 73 4.62 2.85 10.92
C LEU A 73 5.81 2.76 9.93
N ARG A 74 6.15 3.85 9.25
CA ARG A 74 7.35 3.92 8.40
C ARG A 74 8.64 3.76 9.21
N VAL A 75 8.77 4.47 10.34
CA VAL A 75 9.93 4.35 11.22
C VAL A 75 10.05 2.93 11.75
N PHE A 76 8.94 2.36 12.26
CA PHE A 76 8.88 0.98 12.72
C PHE A 76 9.35 -0.03 11.66
N TYR A 77 8.91 0.16 10.43
CA TYR A 77 9.28 -0.70 9.33
C TYR A 77 10.78 -0.62 8.99
N TRP A 78 11.39 0.56 9.12
CA TRP A 78 12.83 0.74 8.98
C TRP A 78 13.61 0.07 10.11
N ASP A 79 13.15 0.14 11.35
CA ASP A 79 13.78 -0.54 12.48
C ASP A 79 13.75 -2.06 12.29
N LEU A 80 12.63 -2.62 11.83
CA LEU A 80 12.55 -4.02 11.44
C LEU A 80 13.53 -4.38 10.32
N TYR A 81 13.67 -3.51 9.32
CA TYR A 81 14.61 -3.71 8.22
C TYR A 81 16.06 -3.70 8.71
N VAL A 82 16.40 -2.81 9.63
CA VAL A 82 17.74 -2.77 10.24
C VAL A 82 18.02 -4.05 11.04
N ALA A 83 17.05 -4.51 11.85
CA ALA A 83 17.16 -5.78 12.57
C ALA A 83 17.35 -6.97 11.61
N TYR A 84 16.59 -7.01 10.51
CA TYR A 84 16.79 -7.99 9.43
C TYR A 84 18.20 -7.95 8.85
N LYS A 85 18.73 -6.77 8.54
CA LYS A 85 20.08 -6.62 7.95
C LYS A 85 21.21 -7.01 8.89
N ARG A 86 20.99 -6.95 10.19
CA ARG A 86 21.96 -7.41 11.21
C ARG A 86 22.03 -8.94 11.32
N ASN A 87 21.01 -9.65 10.84
CA ASN A 87 20.99 -11.10 10.87
C ASN A 87 21.72 -11.67 9.64
N PRO A 88 22.96 -12.17 9.75
CA PRO A 88 23.73 -12.63 8.60
C PRO A 88 23.09 -13.83 7.89
N LYS A 89 22.27 -14.61 8.59
CA LYS A 89 21.54 -15.76 8.03
C LYS A 89 20.24 -15.36 7.34
N ALA A 90 19.75 -14.14 7.54
CA ALA A 90 18.47 -13.71 6.99
C ALA A 90 18.47 -13.67 5.47
N ALA A 91 19.57 -13.23 4.86
CA ALA A 91 19.70 -13.18 3.40
C ALA A 91 19.81 -14.59 2.76
N GLU A 92 20.39 -15.56 3.47
CA GLU A 92 20.51 -16.94 2.99
C GLU A 92 19.19 -17.72 3.03
N LEU A 93 18.28 -17.32 3.93
CA LEU A 93 16.97 -17.96 4.10
C LEU A 93 15.94 -17.54 3.05
N VAL A 94 16.20 -16.47 2.30
CA VAL A 94 15.23 -15.90 1.37
C VAL A 94 15.48 -16.40 -0.05
N LYS A 95 14.94 -17.56 -0.36
CA LYS A 95 14.73 -17.98 -1.75
C LYS A 95 13.29 -17.66 -2.14
N TYR A 96 13.11 -16.91 -3.20
CA TYR A 96 11.80 -16.61 -3.79
C TYR A 96 11.73 -17.09 -5.23
N THR A 97 10.56 -17.54 -5.62
CA THR A 97 10.28 -17.99 -6.97
C THR A 97 10.05 -16.80 -7.91
N ARG A 98 10.08 -17.07 -9.21
CA ARG A 98 9.73 -16.07 -10.23
C ARG A 98 8.29 -15.54 -10.07
N LYS A 99 7.35 -16.39 -9.63
CA LYS A 99 5.97 -15.99 -9.34
C LYS A 99 5.88 -15.05 -8.14
N GLU A 100 6.60 -15.35 -7.06
CA GLU A 100 6.67 -14.48 -5.88
C GLU A 100 7.24 -13.11 -6.21
N LYS A 101 8.32 -13.07 -7.01
CA LYS A 101 8.88 -11.78 -7.48
C LYS A 101 7.84 -10.99 -8.29
N LEU A 102 7.13 -11.64 -9.20
CA LEU A 102 6.09 -10.99 -10.01
C LEU A 102 4.95 -10.45 -9.15
N LEU A 103 4.52 -11.19 -8.12
CA LEU A 103 3.52 -10.74 -7.15
C LEU A 103 3.98 -9.48 -6.41
N PHE A 104 5.22 -9.46 -5.92
CA PHE A 104 5.78 -8.29 -5.23
C PHE A 104 5.86 -7.08 -6.15
N ASP A 105 6.44 -7.24 -7.34
CA ASP A 105 6.57 -6.16 -8.32
C ASP A 105 5.20 -5.59 -8.72
N PHE A 106 4.17 -6.46 -8.83
CA PHE A 106 2.80 -6.04 -9.07
C PHE A 106 2.25 -5.16 -7.95
N PHE A 107 2.39 -5.56 -6.68
CA PHE A 107 1.92 -4.73 -5.57
C PHE A 107 2.67 -3.40 -5.48
N CYS A 108 3.97 -3.38 -5.76
CA CYS A 108 4.73 -2.14 -5.85
C CYS A 108 4.13 -1.18 -6.89
N LEU A 109 3.82 -1.70 -8.08
CA LEU A 109 3.19 -0.91 -9.14
C LEU A 109 1.76 -0.47 -8.77
N VAL A 110 0.97 -1.32 -8.10
CA VAL A 110 -0.37 -0.95 -7.65
C VAL A 110 -0.31 0.20 -6.65
N ILE A 111 0.59 0.14 -5.67
CA ILE A 111 0.80 1.23 -4.70
C ILE A 111 1.16 2.54 -5.41
N GLU A 112 1.98 2.48 -6.44
CA GLU A 112 2.43 3.68 -7.17
C GLU A 112 1.38 4.23 -8.15
N PHE A 113 0.65 3.35 -8.84
CA PHE A 113 -0.13 3.74 -10.00
C PHE A 113 -1.65 3.53 -9.87
N HIS A 114 -2.18 3.10 -8.71
CA HIS A 114 -3.64 2.89 -8.54
C HIS A 114 -4.49 4.15 -8.77
N THR A 115 -3.91 5.33 -8.54
CA THR A 115 -4.56 6.60 -8.88
C THR A 115 -4.44 6.96 -10.36
N VAL A 116 -3.48 6.39 -11.08
CA VAL A 116 -3.20 6.70 -12.49
C VAL A 116 -4.01 5.81 -13.42
N SER A 117 -4.01 4.49 -13.18
CA SER A 117 -4.71 3.52 -14.03
C SER A 117 -5.34 2.39 -13.21
N ARG A 118 -6.51 1.97 -13.64
CA ARG A 118 -7.26 0.82 -13.11
C ARG A 118 -7.32 -0.36 -14.09
N ASP A 119 -6.56 -0.27 -15.19
CA ASP A 119 -6.51 -1.32 -16.21
C ASP A 119 -5.34 -2.29 -15.95
N VAL A 120 -5.63 -3.58 -15.89
CA VAL A 120 -4.63 -4.66 -15.73
C VAL A 120 -3.58 -4.62 -16.85
N ALA A 121 -3.99 -4.24 -18.07
CA ALA A 121 -3.06 -4.16 -19.20
C ALA A 121 -1.94 -3.14 -18.97
N PHE A 122 -2.24 -2.01 -18.31
CA PHE A 122 -1.24 -1.01 -17.94
C PHE A 122 -0.12 -1.61 -17.05
N TYR A 123 -0.50 -2.37 -16.05
CA TYR A 123 0.45 -3.02 -15.13
C TYR A 123 1.23 -4.13 -15.82
N ALA A 124 0.54 -4.94 -16.61
CA ALA A 124 1.15 -6.02 -17.39
C ALA A 124 2.21 -5.48 -18.35
N GLN A 125 1.93 -4.36 -19.03
CA GLN A 125 2.87 -3.68 -19.90
C GLN A 125 4.11 -3.20 -19.14
N LYS A 126 3.93 -2.56 -17.97
CA LYS A 126 5.05 -2.12 -17.12
C LYS A 126 5.93 -3.28 -16.65
N MET A 127 5.34 -4.46 -16.49
CA MET A 127 6.02 -5.68 -16.05
C MET A 127 6.55 -6.53 -17.23
N CYS A 128 6.35 -6.12 -18.47
CA CYS A 128 6.74 -6.84 -19.67
C CYS A 128 6.16 -8.28 -19.72
N VAL A 129 4.89 -8.44 -19.29
CA VAL A 129 4.14 -9.70 -19.35
C VAL A 129 2.77 -9.49 -19.98
N SER A 130 2.09 -10.56 -20.40
CA SER A 130 0.70 -10.46 -20.86
C SER A 130 -0.27 -10.25 -19.68
N ALA A 131 -1.36 -9.51 -19.91
CA ALA A 131 -2.41 -9.30 -18.89
C ALA A 131 -3.01 -10.62 -18.38
N LYS A 132 -3.15 -11.62 -19.28
CA LYS A 132 -3.60 -12.97 -18.93
C LYS A 132 -2.62 -13.66 -17.98
N HIS A 133 -1.33 -13.61 -18.27
CA HIS A 133 -0.31 -14.21 -17.42
C HIS A 133 -0.24 -13.52 -16.05
N LEU A 134 -0.28 -12.18 -16.04
CA LEU A 134 -0.30 -11.41 -14.80
C LEU A 134 -1.49 -11.82 -13.93
N THR A 135 -2.72 -11.78 -14.48
CA THR A 135 -3.93 -12.16 -13.74
C THR A 135 -3.84 -13.59 -13.20
N MET A 136 -3.39 -14.54 -14.02
CA MET A 136 -3.23 -15.93 -13.60
C MET A 136 -2.28 -16.07 -12.40
N VAL A 137 -1.09 -15.45 -12.48
CA VAL A 137 -0.10 -15.55 -11.39
C VAL A 137 -0.59 -14.85 -10.12
N ILE A 138 -1.18 -13.66 -10.25
CA ILE A 138 -1.69 -12.92 -9.09
C ILE A 138 -2.81 -13.71 -8.42
N THR A 139 -3.75 -14.28 -9.19
CA THR A 139 -4.84 -15.10 -8.63
C THR A 139 -4.32 -16.36 -7.94
N ASP A 140 -3.38 -17.06 -8.58
CA ASP A 140 -2.75 -18.26 -8.02
C ASP A 140 -2.05 -17.99 -6.67
N MET A 141 -1.36 -16.85 -6.58
CA MET A 141 -0.54 -16.50 -5.43
C MET A 141 -1.28 -15.79 -4.30
N SER A 142 -2.35 -15.03 -4.60
CA SER A 142 -3.05 -14.19 -3.63
C SER A 142 -4.51 -14.59 -3.37
N GLY A 143 -5.04 -15.52 -4.16
CA GLY A 143 -6.46 -15.94 -4.09
C GLY A 143 -7.44 -14.92 -4.68
N ARG A 144 -6.96 -13.79 -5.22
CA ARG A 144 -7.80 -12.70 -5.78
C ARG A 144 -7.23 -12.22 -7.12
N SER A 145 -8.09 -11.74 -8.01
CA SER A 145 -7.63 -11.27 -9.32
C SER A 145 -6.80 -9.99 -9.22
N ALA A 146 -5.92 -9.77 -10.20
CA ALA A 146 -5.16 -8.53 -10.31
C ALA A 146 -6.09 -7.30 -10.37
N LYS A 147 -7.24 -7.43 -11.04
CA LYS A 147 -8.24 -6.36 -11.15
C LYS A 147 -8.82 -5.98 -9.78
N ASP A 148 -9.16 -6.97 -8.95
CA ASP A 148 -9.73 -6.74 -7.62
C ASP A 148 -8.77 -5.99 -6.71
N TRP A 149 -7.49 -6.34 -6.77
CA TRP A 149 -6.45 -5.63 -6.02
C TRP A 149 -6.31 -4.16 -6.45
N ILE A 150 -6.27 -3.89 -7.75
CA ILE A 150 -6.17 -2.52 -8.28
C ILE A 150 -7.40 -1.69 -7.86
N ILE A 151 -8.60 -2.27 -7.95
CA ILE A 151 -9.85 -1.64 -7.53
C ILE A 151 -9.82 -1.33 -6.03
N GLU A 152 -9.42 -2.29 -5.20
CA GLU A 152 -9.36 -2.10 -3.75
C GLU A 152 -8.44 -0.94 -3.36
N TYR A 153 -7.24 -0.88 -3.92
CA TYR A 153 -6.32 0.24 -3.65
C TYR A 153 -6.89 1.58 -4.13
N SER A 154 -7.56 1.59 -5.29
CA SER A 154 -8.23 2.80 -5.79
C SER A 154 -9.37 3.25 -4.87
N ILE A 155 -10.18 2.32 -4.35
CA ILE A 155 -11.25 2.61 -3.38
C ILE A 155 -10.67 3.09 -2.05
N LEU A 156 -9.60 2.48 -1.56
CA LEU A 156 -8.94 2.92 -0.33
C LEU A 156 -8.42 4.36 -0.44
N GLU A 157 -7.86 4.73 -1.58
CA GLU A 157 -7.40 6.09 -1.83
C GLU A 157 -8.57 7.09 -1.91
N ILE A 158 -9.64 6.75 -2.64
CA ILE A 158 -10.85 7.60 -2.67
C ILE A 158 -11.39 7.80 -1.26
N LYS A 159 -11.54 6.73 -0.47
CA LYS A 159 -11.99 6.80 0.93
C LYS A 159 -11.09 7.68 1.78
N ALA A 160 -9.80 7.62 1.56
CA ALA A 160 -8.81 8.43 2.26
C ALA A 160 -8.95 9.93 1.95
N LEU A 161 -9.14 10.26 0.67
CA LEU A 161 -9.35 11.64 0.23
C LEU A 161 -10.72 12.20 0.68
N LEU A 162 -11.75 11.34 0.76
CA LEU A 162 -13.08 11.74 1.24
C LEU A 162 -13.11 12.13 2.74
N GLN A 163 -12.12 11.71 3.52
CA GLN A 163 -11.98 12.11 4.93
C GLN A 163 -11.50 13.56 5.11
N ASP A 164 -10.99 14.18 4.06
CA ASP A 164 -10.64 15.61 4.08
C ASP A 164 -11.88 16.43 3.69
N SER A 165 -12.45 17.14 4.68
CA SER A 165 -13.63 17.99 4.49
C SER A 165 -13.40 19.15 3.53
N ASN A 166 -12.15 19.60 3.37
CA ASN A 166 -11.79 20.71 2.51
C ASN A 166 -11.74 20.31 1.03
N LEU A 167 -11.70 19.01 0.72
CA LEU A 167 -11.67 18.54 -0.66
C LEU A 167 -13.09 18.38 -1.22
N GLU A 168 -13.38 19.06 -2.30
CA GLU A 168 -14.63 18.81 -3.04
C GLU A 168 -14.60 17.42 -3.71
N ILE A 169 -15.79 16.83 -3.92
CA ILE A 169 -15.91 15.50 -4.57
C ILE A 169 -15.30 15.52 -5.99
N LYS A 170 -15.42 16.67 -6.70
CA LYS A 170 -14.80 16.84 -8.02
C LYS A 170 -13.26 16.81 -7.96
N GLU A 171 -12.67 17.33 -6.88
CA GLU A 171 -11.22 17.31 -6.68
C GLU A 171 -10.73 15.90 -6.36
N VAL A 172 -11.50 15.12 -5.59
CA VAL A 172 -11.23 13.70 -5.36
C VAL A 172 -11.19 12.94 -6.68
N ALA A 173 -12.20 13.17 -7.56
CA ALA A 173 -12.24 12.57 -8.89
C ALA A 173 -11.01 12.94 -9.74
N SER A 174 -10.61 14.20 -9.72
CA SER A 174 -9.42 14.67 -10.44
C SER A 174 -8.14 14.05 -9.90
N ARG A 175 -7.93 14.04 -8.58
CA ARG A 175 -6.74 13.46 -7.92
C ARG A 175 -6.61 11.94 -8.12
N THR A 176 -7.72 11.27 -8.33
CA THR A 176 -7.76 9.83 -8.62
C THR A 176 -7.90 9.51 -10.11
N ASN A 177 -7.67 10.50 -10.97
CA ASN A 177 -7.63 10.37 -12.42
C ASN A 177 -8.91 9.73 -13.01
N PHE A 178 -10.08 10.19 -12.56
CA PHE A 178 -11.36 9.91 -13.21
C PHE A 178 -11.69 11.02 -14.20
N GLN A 179 -12.28 10.64 -15.33
CA GLN A 179 -12.69 11.57 -16.40
C GLN A 179 -13.74 12.59 -15.92
N SER A 180 -14.57 12.19 -14.95
CA SER A 180 -15.58 13.06 -14.35
C SER A 180 -15.99 12.57 -12.96
N ASN A 181 -16.60 13.50 -12.20
CA ASN A 181 -17.21 13.16 -10.91
C ASN A 181 -18.27 12.04 -11.05
N SER A 182 -19.09 12.06 -12.10
CA SER A 182 -20.11 11.04 -12.33
C SER A 182 -19.53 9.65 -12.55
N VAL A 183 -18.41 9.54 -13.26
CA VAL A 183 -17.71 8.26 -13.48
C VAL A 183 -17.13 7.75 -12.17
N MET A 184 -16.48 8.60 -11.38
CA MET A 184 -15.96 8.23 -10.07
C MET A 184 -17.08 7.83 -9.11
N THR A 185 -18.18 8.57 -9.06
CA THR A 185 -19.34 8.27 -8.21
C THR A 185 -19.94 6.91 -8.53
N ARG A 186 -20.12 6.60 -9.83
CA ARG A 186 -20.62 5.29 -10.27
C ARG A 186 -19.66 4.18 -9.86
N PHE A 187 -18.36 4.33 -10.13
CA PHE A 187 -17.32 3.38 -9.76
C PHE A 187 -17.31 3.14 -8.24
N PHE A 188 -17.31 4.20 -7.44
CA PHE A 188 -17.29 4.09 -5.99
C PHE A 188 -18.53 3.37 -5.45
N ARG A 189 -19.74 3.73 -5.97
CA ARG A 189 -21.00 3.09 -5.56
C ARG A 189 -21.06 1.62 -5.95
N GLU A 190 -20.56 1.25 -7.13
CA GLU A 190 -20.50 -0.14 -7.58
C GLU A 190 -19.68 -1.01 -6.62
N HIS A 191 -18.58 -0.49 -6.08
CA HIS A 191 -17.66 -1.27 -5.23
C HIS A 191 -17.87 -1.07 -3.73
N THR A 192 -18.65 -0.09 -3.28
CA THR A 192 -18.87 0.19 -1.84
C THR A 192 -20.34 0.15 -1.42
N GLY A 193 -21.27 0.14 -2.37
CA GLY A 193 -22.72 0.17 -2.13
C GLY A 193 -23.27 1.57 -1.85
N MET A 194 -22.46 2.62 -1.74
CA MET A 194 -22.88 3.98 -1.42
C MET A 194 -22.17 5.03 -2.28
N THR A 195 -22.75 6.24 -2.38
CA THR A 195 -22.09 7.34 -3.09
C THR A 195 -20.92 7.92 -2.27
N PRO A 196 -19.96 8.62 -2.90
CA PRO A 196 -18.91 9.34 -2.18
C PRO A 196 -19.45 10.36 -1.19
N SER A 197 -20.55 11.03 -1.50
CA SER A 197 -21.21 12.00 -0.61
C SER A 197 -21.80 11.33 0.62
N ASP A 198 -22.56 10.24 0.43
CA ASP A 198 -23.14 9.47 1.54
C ASP A 198 -22.05 8.88 2.45
N TYR A 199 -20.96 8.41 1.83
CA TYR A 199 -19.80 7.88 2.58
C TYR A 199 -19.14 8.98 3.42
N ARG A 200 -18.98 10.18 2.87
CA ARG A 200 -18.42 11.33 3.60
C ARG A 200 -19.33 11.75 4.76
N GLU A 201 -20.61 11.91 4.52
CA GLU A 201 -21.59 12.27 5.54
C GLU A 201 -21.59 11.25 6.70
N ARG A 202 -21.61 9.96 6.38
CA ARG A 202 -21.56 8.89 7.37
C ARG A 202 -20.32 8.96 8.26
N ILE A 203 -19.15 9.26 7.70
CA ILE A 203 -17.91 9.40 8.47
C ILE A 203 -18.02 10.57 9.43
N PHE A 204 -18.53 11.72 8.99
CA PHE A 204 -18.65 12.90 9.85
C PHE A 204 -19.68 12.71 10.97
N ILE A 205 -20.81 12.07 10.70
CA ILE A 205 -21.81 11.72 11.73
C ILE A 205 -21.21 10.78 12.77
N GLN A 206 -20.41 9.78 12.37
CA GLN A 206 -19.73 8.90 13.31
C GLN A 206 -18.67 9.64 14.14
N MET A 207 -18.02 10.64 13.59
CA MET A 207 -17.04 11.47 14.31
C MET A 207 -17.71 12.37 15.38
N ASP A 208 -18.90 12.89 15.11
CA ASP A 208 -19.66 13.74 16.05
C ASP A 208 -20.28 12.93 17.20
N HIS A 209 -20.54 11.64 17.02
CA HIS A 209 -21.06 10.76 18.07
C HIS A 209 -19.99 10.20 19.02
N ASP A 210 -18.72 10.24 18.62
CA ASP A 210 -17.58 9.77 19.42
C ASP A 210 -16.92 10.91 20.23
N LEU A 211 -17.49 12.13 20.22
CA LEU A 211 -17.11 13.31 21.01
C LEU A 211 -18.07 13.52 22.17
#